data_c30d8428734c56516b7df39bb30269c5
#
_entry.id   c30d8428734c56516b7df39bb30269c5
#
_cell.length_a   1.000
_cell.length_b   1.000
_cell.length_c   1.000
_cell.angle_alpha   90.00
_cell.angle_beta   90.00
_cell.angle_gamma   90.00
#
_symmetry.space_group_name_H-M   'P 1'
#
loop_
_entity.id
_entity.type
_entity.pdbx_description
1 polymer ?
#
loop_
_entity_poly.entity_id
_entity_poly.type
_entity_poly.pdbx_seq_one_letter_code
_entity_poly.pdbx_strand_id
1 'polypeptide(L)'
;MSQLPTLSNAQIMQICKVIGDTGSGLTGSEIGGLLAELRLPDPGGSMTKWRRLDCALVQRVNATKSTNIVYSLISHCFEPARGLEQPERYRWMMPEVNRTLMLVGVEILDSGKFHLVKAATNLSEVERRTKELRNKLIGYGAHAEVLKCCRRELLTEDYYHAVHEAAKSLCERVRTMSGLSLDGTRLFEKAFSLNDPYLVLNALQTESERNQQNGLKELLNGVMHLVRNPTAHELRIHWDVNEEDAVDVLNLISYLHKLLDCCVVVRWAS
;
A
#
# COMPACT_ATOMS: atom_id res chain seq x y z
N MET A 1 18.30 15.39 10.14
CA MET A 1 17.58 14.90 8.96
C MET A 1 18.58 14.14 8.13
N SER A 2 18.38 12.85 7.88
CA SER A 2 19.22 12.07 6.96
C SER A 2 19.11 12.67 5.56
N GLN A 3 20.24 12.90 4.92
CA GLN A 3 20.31 13.48 3.58
C GLN A 3 19.79 12.42 2.58
N LEU A 4 18.76 12.77 1.79
CA LEU A 4 18.25 11.87 0.75
C LEU A 4 19.30 11.67 -0.35
N PRO A 5 19.38 10.46 -0.95
CA PRO A 5 20.37 10.15 -1.99
C PRO A 5 20.23 11.05 -3.22
N THR A 6 21.32 11.24 -3.95
CA THR A 6 21.34 12.01 -5.21
C THR A 6 20.71 11.17 -6.33
N LEU A 7 19.83 11.80 -7.12
CA LEU A 7 19.22 11.21 -8.32
C LEU A 7 20.04 11.53 -9.58
N SER A 8 20.20 10.56 -10.45
CA SER A 8 20.77 10.77 -11.78
C SER A 8 19.76 11.46 -12.72
N ASN A 9 20.24 12.10 -13.79
CA ASN A 9 19.37 12.70 -14.80
C ASN A 9 18.40 11.69 -15.42
N ALA A 10 18.82 10.43 -15.60
CA ALA A 10 17.96 9.37 -16.11
C ALA A 10 16.82 9.04 -15.14
N GLN A 11 17.09 9.03 -13.84
CA GLN A 11 16.07 8.81 -12.81
C GLN A 11 15.10 9.99 -12.72
N ILE A 12 15.60 11.23 -12.77
CA ILE A 12 14.77 12.44 -12.82
C ILE A 12 13.82 12.38 -14.01
N MET A 13 14.33 12.07 -15.21
CA MET A 13 13.53 11.94 -16.43
C MET A 13 12.46 10.86 -16.30
N GLN A 14 12.74 9.70 -15.70
CA GLN A 14 11.74 8.63 -15.51
C GLN A 14 10.63 9.08 -14.54
N ILE A 15 10.98 9.74 -13.44
CA ILE A 15 10.00 10.33 -12.51
C ILE A 15 9.12 11.35 -13.25
N CYS A 16 9.72 12.22 -14.06
CA CYS A 16 8.97 13.19 -14.87
C CYS A 16 8.01 12.53 -15.87
N LYS A 17 8.43 11.40 -16.50
CA LYS A 17 7.56 10.65 -17.41
C LYS A 17 6.35 10.04 -16.71
N VAL A 18 6.49 9.57 -15.48
CA VAL A 18 5.38 9.06 -14.69
C VAL A 18 4.43 10.19 -14.29
N ILE A 19 4.96 11.26 -13.67
CA ILE A 19 4.16 12.39 -13.19
C ILE A 19 3.48 13.15 -14.36
N GLY A 20 4.19 13.30 -15.48
CA GLY A 20 3.70 13.94 -16.70
C GLY A 20 3.12 12.98 -17.73
N ASP A 21 2.72 11.78 -17.35
CA ASP A 21 2.07 10.82 -18.26
C ASP A 21 0.81 11.43 -18.90
N THR A 22 0.55 11.09 -20.17
CA THR A 22 -0.52 11.71 -20.94
C THR A 22 -1.91 11.29 -20.46
N GLY A 23 -2.07 10.00 -20.15
CA GLY A 23 -3.36 9.42 -19.72
C GLY A 23 -3.59 9.46 -18.21
N SER A 24 -2.57 9.11 -17.44
CA SER A 24 -2.70 8.83 -16.01
C SER A 24 -1.92 9.79 -15.10
N GLY A 25 -1.12 10.69 -15.67
CA GLY A 25 -0.35 11.70 -14.93
C GLY A 25 -1.11 13.00 -14.68
N LEU A 26 -0.41 13.98 -14.11
CA LEU A 26 -0.95 15.32 -13.88
C LEU A 26 -1.34 16.01 -15.18
N THR A 27 -2.33 16.89 -15.12
CA THR A 27 -2.71 17.79 -16.22
C THR A 27 -1.67 18.90 -16.41
N GLY A 28 -1.70 19.56 -17.57
CA GLY A 28 -0.83 20.70 -17.83
C GLY A 28 -1.01 21.86 -16.85
N SER A 29 -2.24 22.09 -16.38
CA SER A 29 -2.58 23.11 -15.38
C SER A 29 -2.03 22.75 -14.00
N GLU A 30 -2.19 21.50 -13.55
CA GLU A 30 -1.65 21.02 -12.28
C GLU A 30 -0.11 21.10 -12.25
N ILE A 31 0.55 20.76 -13.36
CA ILE A 31 2.01 20.92 -13.50
C ILE A 31 2.40 22.40 -13.38
N GLY A 32 1.67 23.31 -14.02
CA GLY A 32 1.94 24.74 -13.89
C GLY A 32 1.81 25.24 -12.46
N GLY A 33 0.76 24.83 -11.75
CA GLY A 33 0.58 25.12 -10.32
C GLY A 33 1.72 24.59 -9.46
N LEU A 34 2.12 23.33 -9.68
CA LEU A 34 3.19 22.66 -8.95
C LEU A 34 4.56 23.35 -9.16
N LEU A 35 4.87 23.74 -10.40
CA LEU A 35 6.09 24.50 -10.72
C LEU A 35 6.09 25.88 -10.04
N ALA A 36 4.95 26.57 -10.03
CA ALA A 36 4.79 27.85 -9.35
C ALA A 36 4.98 27.76 -7.82
N GLU A 37 4.36 26.75 -7.19
CA GLU A 37 4.51 26.46 -5.74
C GLU A 37 5.99 26.24 -5.36
N LEU A 38 6.73 25.54 -6.21
CA LEU A 38 8.16 25.25 -6.01
C LEU A 38 9.10 26.37 -6.49
N ARG A 39 8.54 27.47 -6.97
CA ARG A 39 9.29 28.60 -7.54
C ARG A 39 10.28 28.14 -8.63
N LEU A 40 9.82 27.24 -9.48
CA LEU A 40 10.55 26.77 -10.65
C LEU A 40 10.09 27.53 -11.89
N PRO A 41 11.03 27.89 -12.81
CA PRO A 41 10.64 28.48 -14.07
C PRO A 41 9.83 27.47 -14.89
N ASP A 42 8.70 27.92 -15.42
CA ASP A 42 7.89 27.10 -16.30
C ASP A 42 8.32 27.28 -17.76
N PRO A 43 8.83 26.22 -18.43
CA PRO A 43 9.26 26.33 -19.82
C PRO A 43 8.13 26.56 -20.83
N GLY A 44 6.87 26.48 -20.37
CA GLY A 44 5.70 26.74 -21.18
C GLY A 44 5.05 25.54 -21.89
N GLY A 45 3.84 25.79 -22.40
CA GLY A 45 2.92 24.74 -22.86
C GLY A 45 3.19 24.13 -24.24
N SER A 46 4.23 24.55 -24.99
CA SER A 46 4.62 23.94 -26.27
C SER A 46 5.36 22.60 -26.10
N MET A 47 5.80 22.30 -24.89
CA MET A 47 6.45 21.02 -24.54
C MET A 47 5.45 19.99 -24.08
N THR A 48 5.79 18.70 -24.27
CA THR A 48 5.05 17.62 -23.60
C THR A 48 5.17 17.75 -22.07
N LYS A 49 4.14 17.32 -21.34
CA LYS A 49 4.05 17.45 -19.88
C LYS A 49 5.31 17.02 -19.15
N TRP A 50 5.83 15.83 -19.47
CA TRP A 50 7.04 15.29 -18.82
C TRP A 50 8.31 16.11 -19.17
N ARG A 51 8.46 16.56 -20.43
CA ARG A 51 9.60 17.41 -20.83
C ARG A 51 9.60 18.75 -20.13
N ARG A 52 8.42 19.33 -19.94
CA ARG A 52 8.22 20.58 -19.21
C ARG A 52 8.72 20.44 -17.76
N LEU A 53 8.36 19.35 -17.06
CA LEU A 53 8.86 19.02 -15.72
C LEU A 53 10.37 18.78 -15.71
N ASP A 54 10.87 17.93 -16.60
CA ASP A 54 12.28 17.58 -16.69
C ASP A 54 13.16 18.82 -16.92
N CYS A 55 12.80 19.67 -17.86
CA CYS A 55 13.52 20.91 -18.14
C CYS A 55 13.61 21.83 -16.91
N ALA A 56 12.49 22.06 -16.22
CA ALA A 56 12.45 22.89 -15.02
C ALA A 56 13.30 22.31 -13.87
N LEU A 57 13.21 21.01 -13.64
CA LEU A 57 13.96 20.33 -12.58
C LEU A 57 15.45 20.27 -12.87
N VAL A 58 15.85 19.86 -14.08
CA VAL A 58 17.27 19.74 -14.48
C VAL A 58 17.96 21.10 -14.42
N GLN A 59 17.28 22.17 -14.86
CA GLN A 59 17.81 23.54 -14.75
C GLN A 59 18.09 23.90 -13.29
N ARG A 60 17.18 23.62 -12.37
CA ARG A 60 17.36 23.92 -10.93
C ARG A 60 18.46 23.03 -10.32
N VAL A 61 18.47 21.73 -10.62
CA VAL A 61 19.51 20.80 -10.16
C VAL A 61 20.90 21.24 -10.61
N ASN A 62 21.06 21.65 -11.87
CA ASN A 62 22.32 22.15 -12.39
C ASN A 62 22.79 23.43 -11.69
N ALA A 63 21.86 24.33 -11.37
CA ALA A 63 22.16 25.58 -10.66
C ALA A 63 22.52 25.36 -9.19
N THR A 64 21.85 24.44 -8.49
CA THR A 64 22.04 24.21 -7.05
C THR A 64 22.98 23.06 -6.72
N LYS A 65 23.34 22.24 -7.71
CA LYS A 65 24.06 20.95 -7.53
C LYS A 65 23.40 20.00 -6.52
N SER A 66 22.08 20.10 -6.37
CA SER A 66 21.31 19.31 -5.43
C SER A 66 20.01 18.79 -6.07
N THR A 67 19.68 17.53 -5.81
CA THR A 67 18.43 16.89 -6.27
C THR A 67 17.28 17.03 -5.28
N ASN A 68 17.43 17.78 -4.19
CA ASN A 68 16.39 17.98 -3.20
C ASN A 68 15.10 18.59 -3.79
N ILE A 69 15.21 19.41 -4.83
CA ILE A 69 14.05 19.96 -5.52
C ILE A 69 13.17 18.89 -6.17
N VAL A 70 13.78 17.78 -6.63
CA VAL A 70 13.03 16.64 -7.20
C VAL A 70 12.22 15.95 -6.11
N TYR A 71 12.82 15.73 -4.95
CA TYR A 71 12.12 15.19 -3.78
C TYR A 71 11.00 16.13 -3.31
N SER A 72 11.25 17.45 -3.30
CA SER A 72 10.20 18.41 -2.97
C SER A 72 9.04 18.33 -3.97
N LEU A 73 9.31 18.22 -5.27
CA LEU A 73 8.27 18.05 -6.28
C LEU A 73 7.47 16.76 -6.05
N ILE A 74 8.14 15.65 -5.79
CA ILE A 74 7.48 14.37 -5.50
C ILE A 74 6.60 14.49 -4.24
N SER A 75 7.11 15.08 -3.15
CA SER A 75 6.34 15.26 -1.92
C SER A 75 5.09 16.13 -2.12
N HIS A 76 5.19 17.23 -2.86
CA HIS A 76 4.03 18.08 -3.19
C HIS A 76 3.05 17.35 -4.11
N CYS A 77 3.56 16.59 -5.09
CA CYS A 77 2.75 15.79 -5.99
C CYS A 77 1.91 14.75 -5.23
N PHE A 78 2.47 14.15 -4.17
CA PHE A 78 1.85 13.11 -3.36
C PHE A 78 1.38 13.61 -1.99
N GLU A 79 1.07 14.89 -1.86
CA GLU A 79 0.40 15.41 -0.68
C GLU A 79 -0.98 14.74 -0.51
N PRO A 80 -1.32 14.19 0.68
CA PRO A 80 -2.55 13.42 0.88
C PRO A 80 -3.83 14.14 0.46
N ALA A 81 -3.90 15.46 0.68
CA ALA A 81 -5.06 16.26 0.29
C ALA A 81 -5.34 16.22 -1.22
N ARG A 82 -4.29 16.18 -2.05
CA ARG A 82 -4.42 16.08 -3.51
C ARG A 82 -4.93 14.70 -3.95
N GLY A 83 -4.64 13.65 -3.17
CA GLY A 83 -5.10 12.28 -3.42
C GLY A 83 -6.60 12.10 -3.24
N LEU A 84 -7.26 12.95 -2.46
CA LEU A 84 -8.71 12.88 -2.23
C LEU A 84 -9.52 13.19 -3.50
N GLU A 85 -9.04 14.08 -4.35
CA GLU A 85 -9.75 14.47 -5.57
C GLU A 85 -9.68 13.40 -6.67
N GLN A 86 -8.56 12.69 -6.78
CA GLN A 86 -8.32 11.70 -7.84
C GLN A 86 -7.56 10.47 -7.34
N PRO A 87 -8.19 9.63 -6.50
CA PRO A 87 -7.54 8.51 -5.83
C PRO A 87 -6.96 7.47 -6.80
N GLU A 88 -7.60 7.22 -7.94
CA GLU A 88 -7.12 6.24 -8.93
C GLU A 88 -5.81 6.69 -9.59
N ARG A 89 -5.65 7.99 -9.83
CA ARG A 89 -4.40 8.55 -10.36
C ARG A 89 -3.25 8.34 -9.38
N TYR A 90 -3.48 8.59 -8.08
CA TYR A 90 -2.50 8.41 -7.04
C TYR A 90 -2.08 6.94 -6.90
N ARG A 91 -3.05 6.03 -6.91
CA ARG A 91 -2.81 4.58 -6.87
C ARG A 91 -1.96 4.08 -8.02
N TRP A 92 -2.04 4.75 -9.18
CA TRP A 92 -1.21 4.41 -10.33
C TRP A 92 0.16 5.08 -10.28
N MET A 93 0.23 6.40 -10.02
CA MET A 93 1.49 7.17 -10.10
C MET A 93 2.50 6.80 -9.01
N MET A 94 2.06 6.60 -7.77
CA MET A 94 2.94 6.43 -6.63
C MET A 94 3.80 5.16 -6.74
N PRO A 95 3.26 3.96 -7.04
CA PRO A 95 4.08 2.78 -7.28
C PRO A 95 5.08 2.96 -8.43
N GLU A 96 4.69 3.63 -9.51
CA GLU A 96 5.57 3.85 -10.65
C GLU A 96 6.73 4.80 -10.32
N VAL A 97 6.50 5.85 -9.52
CA VAL A 97 7.57 6.72 -9.00
C VAL A 97 8.48 5.94 -8.06
N ASN A 98 7.92 5.13 -7.17
CA ASN A 98 8.68 4.30 -6.23
C ASN A 98 9.60 3.29 -6.93
N ARG A 99 9.23 2.73 -8.09
CA ARG A 99 10.13 1.88 -8.89
C ARG A 99 11.46 2.56 -9.22
N THR A 100 11.42 3.87 -9.50
CA THR A 100 12.64 4.64 -9.76
C THR A 100 13.38 4.98 -8.47
N LEU A 101 12.65 5.38 -7.42
CA LEU A 101 13.23 5.73 -6.12
C LEU A 101 13.90 4.54 -5.41
N MET A 102 13.38 3.33 -5.59
CA MET A 102 13.97 2.10 -5.03
C MET A 102 15.41 1.86 -5.50
N LEU A 103 15.76 2.30 -6.71
CA LEU A 103 17.13 2.19 -7.23
C LEU A 103 18.14 3.02 -6.42
N VAL A 104 17.67 4.01 -5.69
CA VAL A 104 18.48 4.83 -4.78
C VAL A 104 18.20 4.58 -3.30
N GLY A 105 17.39 3.57 -2.99
CA GLY A 105 17.07 3.19 -1.62
C GLY A 105 16.12 4.16 -0.92
N VAL A 106 15.15 4.71 -1.65
CA VAL A 106 14.12 5.62 -1.13
C VAL A 106 12.75 5.18 -1.63
N GLU A 107 11.72 5.41 -0.84
CA GLU A 107 10.32 5.34 -1.25
C GLU A 107 9.53 6.55 -0.76
N ILE A 108 8.45 6.89 -1.44
CA ILE A 108 7.44 7.83 -0.97
C ILE A 108 6.24 7.06 -0.41
N LEU A 109 5.81 7.44 0.79
CA LEU A 109 4.66 6.86 1.49
C LEU A 109 3.37 7.62 1.17
N ASP A 110 2.19 7.03 1.47
CA ASP A 110 0.87 7.68 1.36
C ASP A 110 0.75 8.99 2.14
N SER A 111 1.60 9.16 3.16
CA SER A 111 1.70 10.41 3.92
C SER A 111 2.45 11.53 3.17
N GLY A 112 2.94 11.29 1.95
CA GLY A 112 3.80 12.23 1.20
C GLY A 112 5.22 12.34 1.76
N LYS A 113 5.61 11.50 2.73
CA LYS A 113 6.95 11.47 3.35
C LYS A 113 7.82 10.40 2.73
N PHE A 114 9.14 10.65 2.71
CA PHE A 114 10.13 9.68 2.25
C PHE A 114 10.56 8.75 3.36
N HIS A 115 10.77 7.50 2.99
CA HIS A 115 11.34 6.45 3.82
C HIS A 115 12.59 5.88 3.15
N LEU A 116 13.63 5.56 3.93
CA LEU A 116 14.83 4.91 3.41
C LEU A 116 14.61 3.40 3.40
N VAL A 117 14.89 2.78 2.26
CA VAL A 117 14.81 1.33 2.04
C VAL A 117 16.14 0.81 1.50
N LYS A 118 16.33 -0.50 1.48
CA LYS A 118 17.52 -1.09 0.84
C LYS A 118 17.48 -0.83 -0.66
N ALA A 119 18.50 -0.14 -1.19
CA ALA A 119 18.59 0.13 -2.62
C ALA A 119 18.61 -1.16 -3.45
N ALA A 120 17.81 -1.20 -4.51
CA ALA A 120 17.87 -2.27 -5.51
C ALA A 120 19.05 -2.02 -6.45
N THR A 121 19.84 -3.07 -6.71
CA THR A 121 21.06 -2.95 -7.52
C THR A 121 20.78 -2.84 -9.02
N ASN A 122 19.61 -3.29 -9.48
CA ASN A 122 19.17 -3.21 -10.88
C ASN A 122 17.65 -3.40 -11.01
N LEU A 123 17.12 -3.11 -12.22
CA LEU A 123 15.70 -3.28 -12.53
C LEU A 123 15.21 -4.72 -12.37
N SER A 124 16.04 -5.69 -12.73
CA SER A 124 15.71 -7.12 -12.58
C SER A 124 15.54 -7.50 -11.11
N GLU A 125 16.27 -6.88 -10.20
CA GLU A 125 16.13 -7.08 -8.76
C GLU A 125 14.79 -6.47 -8.26
N VAL A 126 14.44 -5.25 -8.70
CA VAL A 126 13.13 -4.64 -8.40
C VAL A 126 12.00 -5.55 -8.88
N GLU A 127 12.08 -6.03 -10.13
CA GLU A 127 11.07 -6.92 -10.70
C GLU A 127 11.05 -8.28 -10.02
N ARG A 128 12.21 -8.84 -9.68
CA ARG A 128 12.32 -10.13 -9.00
C ARG A 128 11.69 -10.07 -7.63
N ARG A 129 12.01 -9.08 -6.82
CA ARG A 129 11.46 -8.90 -5.48
C ARG A 129 9.93 -8.80 -5.52
N THR A 130 9.40 -8.04 -6.49
CA THR A 130 7.95 -7.92 -6.72
C THR A 130 7.33 -9.25 -7.16
N LYS A 131 8.00 -9.98 -8.05
CA LYS A 131 7.46 -11.21 -8.64
C LYS A 131 7.60 -12.42 -7.70
N GLU A 132 8.66 -12.52 -6.92
CA GLU A 132 8.95 -13.69 -6.09
C GLU A 132 7.89 -13.92 -5.03
N LEU A 133 7.64 -12.97 -4.15
CA LEU A 133 6.62 -13.11 -3.11
C LEU A 133 5.22 -13.21 -3.71
N ARG A 134 4.91 -12.39 -4.71
CA ARG A 134 3.62 -12.47 -5.41
C ARG A 134 3.41 -13.81 -6.12
N ASN A 135 4.43 -14.34 -6.77
CA ASN A 135 4.36 -15.65 -7.45
C ASN A 135 4.24 -16.79 -6.44
N LYS A 136 4.93 -16.73 -5.30
CA LYS A 136 4.73 -17.68 -4.20
C LYS A 136 3.28 -17.65 -3.72
N LEU A 137 2.73 -16.47 -3.44
CA LEU A 137 1.33 -16.31 -2.99
C LEU A 137 0.33 -16.80 -4.05
N ILE A 138 0.55 -16.50 -5.34
CA ILE A 138 -0.29 -17.01 -6.43
C ILE A 138 -0.16 -18.53 -6.53
N GLY A 139 1.05 -19.08 -6.40
CA GLY A 139 1.30 -20.53 -6.42
C GLY A 139 0.57 -21.26 -5.29
N TYR A 140 0.42 -20.64 -4.13
CA TYR A 140 -0.41 -21.14 -3.02
C TYR A 140 -1.91 -20.86 -3.19
N GLY A 141 -2.33 -20.23 -4.28
CA GLY A 141 -3.72 -19.87 -4.51
C GLY A 141 -4.22 -18.82 -3.53
N ALA A 142 -3.42 -17.80 -3.26
CA ALA A 142 -3.80 -16.73 -2.35
C ALA A 142 -5.06 -16.01 -2.80
N HIS A 143 -5.88 -15.62 -1.84
CA HIS A 143 -7.13 -14.91 -2.06
C HIS A 143 -6.89 -13.52 -2.69
N ALA A 144 -7.79 -13.09 -3.56
CA ALA A 144 -7.65 -11.83 -4.31
C ALA A 144 -7.50 -10.59 -3.40
N GLU A 145 -8.17 -10.56 -2.25
CA GLU A 145 -8.07 -9.46 -1.28
C GLU A 145 -6.65 -9.34 -0.71
N VAL A 146 -5.98 -10.46 -0.42
CA VAL A 146 -4.58 -10.44 0.03
C VAL A 146 -3.66 -9.90 -1.07
N LEU A 147 -3.82 -10.38 -2.30
CA LEU A 147 -3.02 -9.91 -3.44
C LEU A 147 -3.25 -8.42 -3.74
N LYS A 148 -4.45 -7.92 -3.50
CA LYS A 148 -4.82 -6.51 -3.66
C LYS A 148 -4.19 -5.62 -2.59
N CYS A 149 -4.26 -6.04 -1.31
CA CYS A 149 -3.72 -5.29 -0.19
C CYS A 149 -2.19 -5.26 -0.16
N CYS A 150 -1.54 -6.33 -0.65
CA CYS A 150 -0.09 -6.47 -0.60
C CYS A 150 0.64 -5.96 -1.85
N ARG A 151 -0.08 -5.36 -2.82
CA ARG A 151 0.52 -5.01 -4.12
C ARG A 151 1.64 -3.98 -4.02
N ARG A 152 1.50 -3.00 -3.13
CA ARG A 152 2.45 -1.89 -2.97
C ARG A 152 3.64 -2.30 -2.11
N GLU A 153 3.37 -2.92 -1.00
CA GLU A 153 4.33 -3.31 0.02
C GLU A 153 5.28 -4.40 -0.50
N LEU A 154 4.80 -5.24 -1.42
CA LEU A 154 5.60 -6.24 -2.12
C LEU A 154 6.67 -5.64 -3.04
N LEU A 155 6.51 -4.37 -3.47
CA LEU A 155 7.48 -3.66 -4.31
C LEU A 155 8.70 -3.18 -3.51
N THR A 156 8.53 -2.94 -2.21
CA THR A 156 9.55 -2.32 -1.35
C THR A 156 10.26 -3.31 -0.42
N GLU A 157 9.96 -4.61 -0.49
CA GLU A 157 10.36 -5.60 0.53
C GLU A 157 9.88 -5.20 1.95
N ASP A 158 8.85 -4.40 2.07
CA ASP A 158 8.25 -4.06 3.34
C ASP A 158 7.20 -5.10 3.72
N TYR A 159 7.68 -6.27 4.13
CA TYR A 159 6.83 -7.39 4.53
C TYR A 159 5.95 -7.08 5.72
N TYR A 160 6.42 -6.23 6.61
CA TYR A 160 5.68 -5.74 7.76
C TYR A 160 4.39 -5.00 7.34
N HIS A 161 4.51 -4.04 6.40
CA HIS A 161 3.33 -3.33 5.91
C HIS A 161 2.40 -4.24 5.10
N ALA A 162 2.94 -5.16 4.29
CA ALA A 162 2.15 -6.12 3.54
C ALA A 162 1.25 -6.96 4.47
N VAL A 163 1.83 -7.50 5.53
CA VAL A 163 1.12 -8.30 6.54
C VAL A 163 0.11 -7.46 7.32
N HIS A 164 0.47 -6.22 7.67
CA HIS A 164 -0.41 -5.30 8.38
C HIS A 164 -1.64 -4.90 7.56
N GLU A 165 -1.45 -4.50 6.29
CA GLU A 165 -2.55 -4.14 5.39
C GLU A 165 -3.47 -5.34 5.10
N ALA A 166 -2.88 -6.54 4.91
CA ALA A 166 -3.66 -7.75 4.76
C ALA A 166 -4.50 -8.07 6.01
N ALA A 167 -3.95 -7.89 7.21
CA ALA A 167 -4.72 -8.06 8.45
C ALA A 167 -5.86 -7.04 8.57
N LYS A 168 -5.65 -5.78 8.19
CA LYS A 168 -6.69 -4.74 8.16
C LYS A 168 -7.82 -5.09 7.19
N SER A 169 -7.51 -5.74 6.05
CA SER A 169 -8.52 -6.12 5.06
C SER A 169 -9.55 -7.10 5.60
N LEU A 170 -9.21 -7.95 6.59
CA LEU A 170 -10.17 -8.81 7.27
C LEU A 170 -11.23 -8.00 8.02
N CYS A 171 -10.83 -6.97 8.77
CA CYS A 171 -11.78 -6.08 9.46
C CYS A 171 -12.68 -5.34 8.47
N GLU A 172 -12.08 -4.80 7.40
CA GLU A 172 -12.84 -4.09 6.37
C GLU A 172 -13.90 -4.98 5.73
N ARG A 173 -13.51 -6.20 5.41
CA ARG A 173 -14.43 -7.16 4.82
C ARG A 173 -15.58 -7.54 5.75
N VAL A 174 -15.27 -7.86 7.02
CA VAL A 174 -16.31 -8.18 8.01
C VAL A 174 -17.25 -6.99 8.25
N ARG A 175 -16.73 -5.75 8.30
CA ARG A 175 -17.58 -4.54 8.34
C ARG A 175 -18.51 -4.47 7.13
N THR A 176 -17.95 -4.64 5.93
CA THR A 176 -18.72 -4.62 4.68
C THR A 176 -19.82 -5.69 4.65
N MET A 177 -19.55 -6.88 5.17
CA MET A 177 -20.50 -7.98 5.20
C MET A 177 -21.58 -7.82 6.28
N SER A 178 -21.25 -7.25 7.44
CA SER A 178 -22.14 -7.20 8.61
C SER A 178 -22.85 -5.84 8.80
N GLY A 179 -22.34 -4.76 8.19
CA GLY A 179 -22.78 -3.39 8.44
C GLY A 179 -22.33 -2.82 9.79
N LEU A 180 -21.55 -3.57 10.59
CA LEU A 180 -21.09 -3.11 11.90
C LEU A 180 -20.01 -2.03 11.75
N SER A 181 -20.09 -0.98 12.60
CA SER A 181 -19.08 0.10 12.68
C SER A 181 -17.96 -0.19 13.69
N LEU A 182 -17.88 -1.41 14.21
CA LEU A 182 -16.86 -1.87 15.16
C LEU A 182 -15.53 -2.17 14.47
N ASP A 183 -14.48 -2.38 15.27
CA ASP A 183 -13.14 -2.70 14.76
C ASP A 183 -12.43 -3.76 15.61
N GLY A 184 -11.45 -4.45 15.01
CA GLY A 184 -10.61 -5.45 15.66
C GLY A 184 -11.41 -6.58 16.29
N THR A 185 -10.96 -7.04 17.46
CA THR A 185 -11.59 -8.17 18.18
C THR A 185 -13.06 -7.92 18.53
N ARG A 186 -13.42 -6.67 18.86
CA ARG A 186 -14.83 -6.33 19.15
C ARG A 186 -15.75 -6.55 17.95
N LEU A 187 -15.24 -6.28 16.75
CA LEU A 187 -15.97 -6.54 15.51
C LEU A 187 -16.23 -8.03 15.34
N PHE A 188 -15.19 -8.87 15.49
CA PHE A 188 -15.32 -10.31 15.28
C PHE A 188 -16.15 -11.00 16.36
N GLU A 189 -16.00 -10.60 17.64
CA GLU A 189 -16.84 -11.08 18.73
C GLU A 189 -18.33 -10.81 18.48
N LYS A 190 -18.66 -9.64 17.95
CA LYS A 190 -20.05 -9.29 17.65
C LYS A 190 -20.54 -9.96 16.37
N ALA A 191 -19.74 -9.95 15.31
CA ALA A 191 -20.14 -10.47 14.00
C ALA A 191 -20.37 -11.98 14.03
N PHE A 192 -19.52 -12.74 14.74
CA PHE A 192 -19.55 -14.21 14.79
C PHE A 192 -20.06 -14.76 16.13
N SER A 193 -20.85 -14.01 16.89
CA SER A 193 -21.48 -14.46 18.14
C SER A 193 -22.29 -15.73 17.90
N LEU A 194 -22.22 -16.71 18.82
CA LEU A 194 -23.02 -17.95 18.71
C LEU A 194 -24.52 -17.73 19.00
N ASN A 195 -24.83 -16.74 19.84
CA ASN A 195 -26.23 -16.50 20.28
C ASN A 195 -26.97 -15.52 19.37
N ASP A 196 -26.25 -14.55 18.78
CA ASP A 196 -26.85 -13.44 18.03
C ASP A 196 -25.88 -13.00 16.90
N PRO A 197 -25.60 -13.90 15.92
CA PRO A 197 -24.61 -13.64 14.87
C PRO A 197 -25.14 -12.63 13.83
N TYR A 198 -24.20 -11.93 13.19
CA TYR A 198 -24.41 -11.21 11.94
C TYR A 198 -23.98 -12.07 10.75
N LEU A 199 -22.91 -12.85 10.95
CA LEU A 199 -22.30 -13.74 9.96
C LEU A 199 -22.24 -15.15 10.52
N VAL A 200 -22.56 -16.15 9.71
CA VAL A 200 -22.45 -17.56 10.07
C VAL A 200 -21.68 -18.33 9.01
N LEU A 201 -20.76 -19.19 9.45
CA LEU A 201 -20.00 -20.10 8.60
C LEU A 201 -20.83 -21.33 8.19
N ASN A 202 -21.80 -21.71 9.04
CA ASN A 202 -22.65 -22.89 8.87
C ASN A 202 -24.01 -22.68 9.59
N ALA A 203 -24.84 -23.71 9.69
CA ALA A 203 -26.18 -23.62 10.26
C ALA A 203 -26.22 -23.53 11.80
N LEU A 204 -25.13 -23.66 12.52
CA LEU A 204 -25.01 -23.65 13.99
C LEU A 204 -25.89 -24.67 14.73
N GLN A 205 -26.30 -25.74 14.05
CA GLN A 205 -27.23 -26.74 14.61
C GLN A 205 -26.52 -27.77 15.52
N THR A 206 -25.30 -28.16 15.13
CA THR A 206 -24.52 -29.14 15.85
C THR A 206 -23.43 -28.50 16.72
N GLU A 207 -22.92 -29.23 17.72
CA GLU A 207 -21.77 -28.78 18.49
C GLU A 207 -20.53 -28.59 17.62
N SER A 208 -20.29 -29.46 16.66
CA SER A 208 -19.20 -29.33 15.69
C SER A 208 -19.28 -28.04 14.87
N GLU A 209 -20.47 -27.69 14.41
CA GLU A 209 -20.70 -26.43 13.65
C GLU A 209 -20.46 -25.19 14.50
N ARG A 210 -20.89 -25.22 15.76
CA ARG A 210 -20.63 -24.11 16.72
C ARG A 210 -19.14 -23.98 17.03
N ASN A 211 -18.42 -25.11 17.15
CA ASN A 211 -16.98 -25.13 17.35
C ASN A 211 -16.25 -24.56 16.11
N GLN A 212 -16.69 -24.85 14.89
CA GLN A 212 -16.14 -24.27 13.67
C GLN A 212 -16.35 -22.73 13.60
N GLN A 213 -17.54 -22.26 13.94
CA GLN A 213 -17.85 -20.82 14.03
C GLN A 213 -16.94 -20.12 15.05
N ASN A 214 -16.79 -20.72 16.22
CA ASN A 214 -15.92 -20.21 17.27
C ASN A 214 -14.45 -20.24 16.83
N GLY A 215 -14.01 -21.32 16.19
CA GLY A 215 -12.66 -21.45 15.65
C GLY A 215 -12.32 -20.36 14.62
N LEU A 216 -13.24 -20.05 13.71
CA LEU A 216 -13.06 -18.93 12.78
C LEU A 216 -12.90 -17.60 13.52
N LYS A 217 -13.79 -17.33 14.49
CA LYS A 217 -13.72 -16.12 15.32
C LYS A 217 -12.38 -15.99 16.06
N GLU A 218 -11.92 -17.08 16.68
CA GLU A 218 -10.64 -17.11 17.41
C GLU A 218 -9.42 -16.92 16.49
N LEU A 219 -9.45 -17.48 15.28
CA LEU A 219 -8.39 -17.26 14.30
C LEU A 219 -8.33 -15.80 13.83
N LEU A 220 -9.49 -15.18 13.59
CA LEU A 220 -9.59 -13.75 13.26
C LEU A 220 -9.05 -12.89 14.42
N ASN A 221 -9.43 -13.19 15.66
CA ASN A 221 -8.90 -12.52 16.85
C ASN A 221 -7.39 -12.73 17.01
N GLY A 222 -6.90 -13.95 16.77
CA GLY A 222 -5.48 -14.30 16.82
C GLY A 222 -4.65 -13.45 15.86
N VAL A 223 -5.11 -13.26 14.61
CA VAL A 223 -4.45 -12.37 13.64
C VAL A 223 -4.44 -10.91 14.12
N MET A 224 -5.51 -10.42 14.75
CA MET A 224 -5.51 -9.07 15.32
C MET A 224 -4.49 -8.92 16.45
N HIS A 225 -4.43 -9.90 17.35
CA HIS A 225 -3.50 -9.85 18.48
C HIS A 225 -2.05 -10.03 18.06
N LEU A 226 -1.77 -10.96 17.16
CA LEU A 226 -0.41 -11.29 16.74
C LEU A 226 0.16 -10.26 15.75
N VAL A 227 -0.66 -9.78 14.82
CA VAL A 227 -0.20 -9.00 13.67
C VAL A 227 -0.53 -7.52 13.83
N ARG A 228 -1.81 -7.16 14.10
CA ARG A 228 -2.27 -5.78 14.06
C ARG A 228 -1.99 -4.99 15.32
N ASN A 229 -2.21 -5.57 16.51
CA ASN A 229 -2.09 -4.83 17.78
C ASN A 229 -0.64 -4.47 18.15
N PRO A 230 0.36 -5.35 18.00
CA PRO A 230 1.75 -4.99 18.27
C PRO A 230 2.22 -3.85 17.37
N THR A 231 1.78 -3.85 16.10
CA THR A 231 2.18 -2.85 15.11
C THR A 231 1.57 -1.47 15.35
N ALA A 232 0.49 -1.37 16.13
CA ALA A 232 -0.15 -0.09 16.45
C ALA A 232 0.49 0.62 17.67
N HIS A 233 1.20 -0.11 18.54
CA HIS A 233 1.66 0.39 19.85
C HIS A 233 3.16 0.19 20.12
N GLU A 234 3.86 -0.66 19.37
CA GLU A 234 5.28 -0.90 19.55
C GLU A 234 6.13 -0.28 18.43
N LEU A 235 7.38 0.06 18.78
CA LEU A 235 8.34 0.54 17.81
C LEU A 235 8.69 -0.60 16.83
N ARG A 236 8.67 -0.32 15.53
CA ARG A 236 8.97 -1.25 14.42
C ARG A 236 10.28 -2.05 14.60
N ILE A 237 11.23 -1.55 15.37
CA ILE A 237 12.51 -2.21 15.67
C ILE A 237 12.38 -3.52 16.49
N HIS A 238 11.21 -3.79 17.05
CA HIS A 238 10.97 -4.97 17.89
C HIS A 238 10.27 -6.11 17.17
N TRP A 239 9.81 -5.92 15.93
CA TRP A 239 9.18 -6.95 15.12
C TRP A 239 9.65 -6.89 13.67
N ASP A 240 10.71 -7.63 13.38
CA ASP A 240 11.23 -7.82 12.04
C ASP A 240 10.48 -8.99 11.38
N VAL A 241 9.82 -8.72 10.26
CA VAL A 241 9.09 -9.72 9.47
C VAL A 241 9.93 -10.04 8.25
N ASN A 242 10.50 -11.23 8.19
CA ASN A 242 11.22 -11.70 7.01
C ASN A 242 10.24 -12.20 5.92
N GLU A 243 10.76 -12.58 4.74
CA GLU A 243 9.93 -13.04 3.62
C GLU A 243 9.14 -14.31 3.95
N GLU A 244 9.76 -15.28 4.64
CA GLU A 244 9.14 -16.56 4.97
C GLU A 244 7.97 -16.36 5.94
N ASP A 245 8.18 -15.61 7.01
CA ASP A 245 7.13 -15.26 7.97
C ASP A 245 5.99 -14.49 7.29
N ALA A 246 6.32 -13.56 6.38
CA ALA A 246 5.31 -12.83 5.64
C ALA A 246 4.46 -13.74 4.75
N VAL A 247 5.08 -14.70 4.04
CA VAL A 247 4.37 -15.69 3.22
C VAL A 247 3.40 -16.50 4.07
N ASP A 248 3.84 -16.97 5.23
CA ASP A 248 3.02 -17.81 6.13
C ASP A 248 1.83 -17.02 6.69
N VAL A 249 2.05 -15.81 7.17
CA VAL A 249 0.98 -14.94 7.68
C VAL A 249 0.01 -14.52 6.57
N LEU A 250 0.50 -14.18 5.39
CA LEU A 250 -0.35 -13.83 4.24
C LEU A 250 -1.18 -15.03 3.75
N ASN A 251 -0.64 -16.25 3.79
CA ASN A 251 -1.40 -17.47 3.50
C ASN A 251 -2.47 -17.76 4.55
N LEU A 252 -2.19 -17.54 5.83
CA LEU A 252 -3.19 -17.62 6.90
C LEU A 252 -4.34 -16.63 6.67
N ILE A 253 -4.00 -15.35 6.40
CA ILE A 253 -5.00 -14.31 6.10
C ILE A 253 -5.80 -14.65 4.84
N SER A 254 -5.14 -15.21 3.81
CA SER A 254 -5.79 -15.71 2.60
C SER A 254 -6.81 -16.81 2.90
N TYR A 255 -6.45 -17.76 3.77
CA TYR A 255 -7.35 -18.80 4.20
C TYR A 255 -8.57 -18.24 4.95
N LEU A 256 -8.37 -17.27 5.83
CA LEU A 256 -9.46 -16.58 6.52
C LEU A 256 -10.40 -15.86 5.54
N HIS A 257 -9.87 -15.21 4.51
CA HIS A 257 -10.71 -14.64 3.45
C HIS A 257 -11.54 -15.70 2.71
N LYS A 258 -10.98 -16.89 2.44
CA LYS A 258 -11.73 -18.01 1.82
C LYS A 258 -12.82 -18.52 2.75
N LEU A 259 -12.59 -18.58 4.06
CA LEU A 259 -13.64 -18.92 5.03
C LEU A 259 -14.74 -17.83 5.07
N LEU A 260 -14.37 -16.56 4.96
CA LEU A 260 -15.34 -15.45 4.86
C LEU A 260 -16.17 -15.54 3.56
N ASP A 261 -15.63 -16.10 2.45
CA ASP A 261 -16.41 -16.39 1.25
C ASP A 261 -17.54 -17.40 1.48
N CYS A 262 -17.31 -18.32 2.41
CA CYS A 262 -18.31 -19.33 2.78
C CYS A 262 -19.36 -18.80 3.79
N CYS A 263 -19.13 -17.64 4.40
CA CYS A 263 -20.03 -17.10 5.41
C CYS A 263 -21.30 -16.50 4.78
N VAL A 264 -22.41 -16.70 5.46
CA VAL A 264 -23.73 -16.15 5.10
C VAL A 264 -24.07 -15.00 6.04
N VAL A 265 -24.59 -13.91 5.47
CA VAL A 265 -25.13 -12.78 6.22
C VAL A 265 -26.52 -13.14 6.72
N VAL A 266 -26.71 -13.25 8.02
CA VAL A 266 -28.00 -13.54 8.64
C VAL A 266 -28.69 -12.30 9.20
N ARG A 267 -27.89 -11.25 9.42
CA ARG A 267 -28.39 -9.95 9.88
C ARG A 267 -27.46 -8.83 9.41
N TRP A 268 -28.02 -7.65 9.16
CA TRP A 268 -27.29 -6.42 8.84
C TRP A 268 -27.46 -5.39 9.98
N ALA A 269 -26.39 -4.72 10.36
CA ALA A 269 -26.50 -3.60 11.29
C ALA A 269 -27.06 -2.37 10.55
N SER A 270 -28.20 -1.85 11.02
CA SER A 270 -28.86 -0.67 10.50
C SER A 270 -28.30 0.61 11.12
#